data_3dc7595ec57dc4e9bc70485a51b0e7f0
#
_entry.id   3dc7595ec57dc4e9bc70485a51b0e7f0
#
_cell.length_a   1.000
_cell.length_b   1.000
_cell.length_c   1.000
_cell.angle_alpha   90.00
_cell.angle_beta   90.00
_cell.angle_gamma   90.00
#
_symmetry.space_group_name_H-M   'P 1'
#
loop_
_entity.id
_entity.type
_entity.pdbx_description
1 polymer ?
#
loop_
_entity_poly.entity_id
_entity_poly.type
_entity_poly.pdbx_seq_one_letter_code
_entity_poly.pdbx_strand_id
1 'polypeptide(L)'
;VSQEDRTRTTPSKLRGAAVVDTLKRYPKVLLPVLVLTVGLLIGGGMVMARPSVATRAPSNPTPMVNVLHAKPESVHLKIQTQGTVAPRTESDLIAEVSGRITWVSTSLASGGFIEKDAPLIEIDKRDYEVAMTRAKAALSRAESQLALAKRAAERQRALSERGVTSPVALDDAENTLLVMDANRLEAEASLTQAQHDLQRTTVKAPFAGRIRNKHVDVGQFVNRGNPVARIYAVDYAEVRLPIPDEAAAFVDLPIDYRGERGEASLPAVVLTAEFGGERFSWNGRIVRTEGELDPRTRMIHAVARVEDPYGRGEDPDRPPFAVGLFVEAEIEGKLVDGIYSLPRSALRGSDRVLVVDPENRARLRPVTLLQRLPDRVLIASGLEPGDRVVTSPLALTVDGMPVQVSSTRARAETP
;
A
#
# COMPACT_ATOMS: atom_id res chain seq x y z
N VAL A 1 -62.94 -22.88 56.79
CA VAL A 1 -64.22 -23.42 57.20
C VAL A 1 -64.12 -24.93 57.03
N SER A 2 -63.97 -25.50 58.16
CA SER A 2 -64.74 -26.47 58.94
C SER A 2 -64.66 -27.88 58.38
N GLN A 3 -64.15 -28.66 59.16
CA GLN A 3 -64.57 -29.57 60.26
C GLN A 3 -64.73 -31.00 59.79
N GLU A 4 -63.99 -31.87 60.43
CA GLU A 4 -64.41 -32.84 61.47
C GLU A 4 -65.14 -34.08 60.87
N ASP A 5 -65.04 -35.32 61.30
CA ASP A 5 -64.73 -35.91 62.59
C ASP A 5 -64.55 -37.45 62.47
N ARG A 6 -63.68 -37.99 63.27
CA ARG A 6 -63.77 -39.22 64.11
C ARG A 6 -64.58 -40.44 63.53
N THR A 7 -64.22 -41.70 63.67
CA THR A 7 -63.96 -42.48 64.90
C THR A 7 -63.52 -43.89 64.55
N ARG A 8 -62.52 -44.40 65.27
CA ARG A 8 -62.49 -45.63 66.16
C ARG A 8 -63.31 -46.84 65.72
N THR A 9 -62.72 -48.02 65.55
CA THR A 9 -62.57 -48.97 66.68
C THR A 9 -61.93 -50.32 66.19
N THR A 10 -61.05 -50.86 66.92
CA THR A 10 -60.47 -52.16 66.98
C THR A 10 -61.50 -53.27 67.42
N PRO A 11 -61.11 -54.58 67.58
CA PRO A 11 -60.48 -55.63 66.83
C PRO A 11 -61.26 -56.98 66.88
N SER A 12 -60.93 -57.96 66.09
CA SER A 12 -61.15 -59.35 66.59
C SER A 12 -60.31 -60.39 65.80
N LYS A 13 -59.79 -61.23 66.60
CA LYS A 13 -59.07 -62.49 66.37
C LYS A 13 -59.90 -63.53 65.68
N LEU A 14 -59.16 -64.51 65.12
CA LEU A 14 -59.36 -65.95 64.99
C LEU A 14 -59.69 -66.45 63.52
N ARG A 15 -58.89 -67.26 63.03
CA ARG A 15 -58.81 -68.71 62.92
C ARG A 15 -58.06 -69.09 61.67
N GLY A 16 -56.95 -69.77 61.96
CA GLY A 16 -56.29 -70.58 61.04
C GLY A 16 -56.99 -71.89 60.83
N ALA A 17 -56.47 -72.64 59.96
CA ALA A 17 -56.79 -74.00 59.60
C ALA A 17 -57.91 -74.20 58.59
N ALA A 18 -57.52 -74.22 57.29
CA ALA A 18 -58.18 -75.04 56.21
C ALA A 18 -57.52 -74.80 54.83
N VAL A 19 -56.23 -74.86 54.69
CA VAL A 19 -55.59 -74.74 53.36
C VAL A 19 -54.69 -75.93 52.99
N VAL A 20 -54.59 -76.96 53.85
CA VAL A 20 -53.60 -78.04 53.63
C VAL A 20 -54.16 -79.21 52.85
N ASP A 21 -55.51 -79.37 52.71
CA ASP A 21 -56.11 -80.59 52.11
C ASP A 21 -56.49 -80.52 50.62
N THR A 22 -56.36 -79.38 49.97
CA THR A 22 -56.70 -79.27 48.54
C THR A 22 -55.48 -79.44 47.61
N LEU A 23 -54.24 -79.60 48.15
CA LEU A 23 -53.01 -79.64 47.39
C LEU A 23 -52.66 -81.04 46.75
N LYS A 24 -53.36 -82.12 47.12
CA LYS A 24 -53.04 -83.46 46.64
C LYS A 24 -53.82 -83.90 45.36
N ARG A 25 -54.67 -83.00 44.80
CA ARG A 25 -55.54 -83.52 43.72
C ARG A 25 -55.18 -83.06 42.28
N TYR A 26 -54.22 -82.13 42.12
CA TYR A 26 -53.87 -81.71 40.76
C TYR A 26 -52.35 -81.49 40.61
N PRO A 27 -51.52 -82.54 40.54
CA PRO A 27 -50.06 -82.37 40.41
C PRO A 27 -49.60 -81.74 39.06
N LYS A 28 -50.48 -81.82 38.05
CA LYS A 28 -50.20 -81.31 36.71
C LYS A 28 -50.29 -79.77 36.54
N VAL A 29 -50.93 -79.08 37.51
CA VAL A 29 -51.10 -77.64 37.46
C VAL A 29 -50.14 -76.96 38.48
N LEU A 30 -49.76 -77.69 39.52
CA LEU A 30 -48.86 -77.18 40.56
C LEU A 30 -47.46 -76.97 40.10
N LEU A 31 -46.96 -77.86 39.24
CA LEU A 31 -45.57 -77.76 38.72
C LEU A 31 -45.35 -76.50 37.84
N PRO A 32 -46.23 -76.18 36.87
CA PRO A 32 -46.01 -74.97 36.08
C PRO A 32 -46.24 -73.69 36.90
N VAL A 33 -47.16 -73.66 37.87
CA VAL A 33 -47.32 -72.50 38.76
C VAL A 33 -46.12 -72.28 39.66
N LEU A 34 -45.52 -73.36 40.19
CA LEU A 34 -44.30 -73.30 40.99
C LEU A 34 -43.12 -72.80 40.15
N VAL A 35 -42.95 -73.28 38.92
CA VAL A 35 -41.91 -72.82 37.99
C VAL A 35 -42.13 -71.36 37.63
N LEU A 36 -43.37 -70.92 37.45
CA LEU A 36 -43.67 -69.54 37.09
C LEU A 36 -43.43 -68.58 38.27
N THR A 37 -43.77 -69.01 39.51
CA THR A 37 -43.47 -68.21 40.74
C THR A 37 -42.00 -68.15 41.04
N VAL A 38 -41.26 -69.25 40.89
CA VAL A 38 -39.80 -69.31 41.06
C VAL A 38 -39.11 -68.47 39.94
N GLY A 39 -39.58 -68.55 38.72
CA GLY A 39 -39.09 -67.69 37.59
C GLY A 39 -39.34 -66.21 37.87
N LEU A 40 -40.49 -65.86 38.40
CA LEU A 40 -40.83 -64.47 38.75
C LEU A 40 -40.02 -63.94 39.96
N LEU A 41 -39.74 -64.83 40.93
CA LEU A 41 -38.86 -64.47 42.07
C LEU A 41 -37.37 -64.31 41.62
N ILE A 42 -36.91 -65.20 40.74
CA ILE A 42 -35.56 -65.09 40.20
C ILE A 42 -35.46 -63.87 39.30
N GLY A 43 -36.43 -63.62 38.43
CA GLY A 43 -36.50 -62.42 37.59
C GLY A 43 -36.60 -61.14 38.42
N GLY A 44 -37.44 -61.13 39.44
CA GLY A 44 -37.56 -60.00 40.38
C GLY A 44 -36.27 -59.73 41.14
N GLY A 45 -35.61 -60.80 41.63
CA GLY A 45 -34.29 -60.72 42.28
C GLY A 45 -33.19 -60.21 41.38
N MET A 46 -33.22 -60.59 40.09
CA MET A 46 -32.24 -60.15 39.11
C MET A 46 -32.45 -58.66 38.71
N VAL A 47 -33.70 -58.18 38.72
CA VAL A 47 -34.03 -56.75 38.49
C VAL A 47 -33.65 -55.93 39.70
N MET A 48 -33.83 -56.48 40.93
CA MET A 48 -33.44 -55.76 42.16
C MET A 48 -31.92 -55.79 42.43
N ALA A 49 -31.22 -56.78 41.88
CA ALA A 49 -29.75 -56.92 41.96
C ALA A 49 -29.02 -56.20 40.85
N ARG A 50 -29.68 -55.34 40.07
CA ARG A 50 -28.96 -54.50 39.08
C ARG A 50 -27.98 -53.61 39.88
N PRO A 51 -26.64 -53.76 39.67
CA PRO A 51 -25.72 -52.84 40.29
C PRO A 51 -26.03 -51.45 39.72
N SER A 52 -26.34 -50.48 40.59
CA SER A 52 -26.38 -49.06 40.19
C SER A 52 -25.00 -48.70 39.65
N VAL A 53 -24.90 -48.58 38.34
CA VAL A 53 -23.72 -47.98 37.72
C VAL A 53 -23.65 -46.57 38.26
N ALA A 54 -22.76 -46.37 39.22
CA ALA A 54 -22.43 -45.02 39.65
C ALA A 54 -21.92 -44.29 38.42
N THR A 55 -22.76 -43.45 37.80
CA THR A 55 -22.36 -42.52 36.76
C THR A 55 -21.34 -41.60 37.40
N ARG A 56 -20.05 -41.98 37.31
CA ARG A 56 -18.98 -41.01 37.53
C ARG A 56 -19.23 -39.94 36.54
N ALA A 57 -19.59 -38.75 37.06
CA ALA A 57 -19.59 -37.55 36.22
C ALA A 57 -18.24 -37.53 35.48
N PRO A 58 -18.25 -37.35 34.14
CA PRO A 58 -17.02 -37.28 33.39
C PRO A 58 -16.17 -36.19 34.04
N SER A 59 -15.09 -36.59 34.71
CA SER A 59 -14.08 -35.64 35.12
C SER A 59 -13.49 -35.11 33.80
N ASN A 60 -14.02 -34.01 33.27
CA ASN A 60 -13.36 -33.34 32.19
C ASN A 60 -11.94 -33.03 32.65
N PRO A 61 -10.91 -33.64 32.05
CA PRO A 61 -9.55 -33.35 32.45
C PRO A 61 -9.34 -31.85 32.28
N THR A 62 -8.88 -31.18 33.33
CA THR A 62 -8.57 -29.75 33.32
C THR A 62 -7.62 -29.48 32.15
N PRO A 63 -8.00 -28.69 31.14
CA PRO A 63 -7.17 -28.53 29.96
C PRO A 63 -5.86 -27.85 30.35
N MET A 64 -4.74 -28.39 29.85
CA MET A 64 -3.43 -27.82 30.03
C MET A 64 -3.23 -26.71 29.03
N VAL A 65 -2.85 -25.51 29.50
CA VAL A 65 -2.73 -24.30 28.68
C VAL A 65 -1.33 -23.70 28.80
N ASN A 66 -0.79 -23.24 27.68
CA ASN A 66 0.41 -22.41 27.65
C ASN A 66 0.00 -20.96 27.85
N VAL A 67 0.70 -20.25 28.73
CA VAL A 67 0.45 -18.84 28.99
C VAL A 67 1.68 -18.00 28.63
N LEU A 68 1.40 -16.80 28.13
CA LEU A 68 2.37 -15.73 27.94
C LEU A 68 2.02 -14.59 28.91
N HIS A 69 3.04 -14.05 29.60
CA HIS A 69 2.85 -12.89 30.45
C HIS A 69 2.78 -11.62 29.60
N ALA A 70 1.69 -10.91 29.70
CA ALA A 70 1.49 -9.66 28.98
C ALA A 70 2.48 -8.59 29.53
N LYS A 71 3.37 -8.12 28.66
CA LYS A 71 4.32 -7.05 28.95
C LYS A 71 4.03 -5.91 27.99
N PRO A 72 3.84 -4.67 28.50
CA PRO A 72 3.73 -3.51 27.63
C PRO A 72 5.10 -3.22 27.01
N GLU A 73 5.12 -2.96 25.72
CA GLU A 73 6.31 -2.60 24.96
C GLU A 73 6.04 -1.42 24.04
N SER A 74 7.10 -0.74 23.60
CA SER A 74 7.02 0.28 22.56
C SER A 74 7.21 -0.39 21.22
N VAL A 75 6.24 -0.23 20.31
CA VAL A 75 6.23 -0.90 19.02
C VAL A 75 6.13 0.11 17.90
N HIS A 76 7.02 0.02 16.91
CA HIS A 76 6.82 0.70 15.63
C HIS A 76 5.70 0.01 14.86
N LEU A 77 4.66 0.75 14.55
CA LEU A 77 3.58 0.26 13.71
C LEU A 77 4.09 0.09 12.27
N LYS A 78 3.59 -0.90 11.57
CA LYS A 78 3.97 -1.18 10.19
C LYS A 78 2.72 -1.21 9.32
N ILE A 79 2.77 -0.50 8.19
CA ILE A 79 1.69 -0.54 7.21
C ILE A 79 2.18 -1.32 6.00
N GLN A 80 1.46 -2.39 5.69
CA GLN A 80 1.68 -3.18 4.49
C GLN A 80 0.73 -2.71 3.39
N THR A 81 1.29 -2.41 2.24
CA THR A 81 0.58 -2.02 1.03
C THR A 81 1.35 -2.52 -0.18
N GLN A 82 0.86 -2.22 -1.37
CA GLN A 82 1.49 -2.68 -2.61
C GLN A 82 1.32 -1.64 -3.70
N GLY A 83 2.22 -1.66 -4.69
CA GLY A 83 2.17 -0.72 -5.78
C GLY A 83 2.98 -1.17 -6.98
N THR A 84 2.98 -0.35 -8.02
CA THR A 84 3.79 -0.57 -9.22
C THR A 84 4.79 0.57 -9.36
N VAL A 85 6.01 0.22 -9.70
CA VAL A 85 7.09 1.18 -9.93
C VAL A 85 6.79 2.00 -11.18
N ALA A 86 6.79 3.31 -11.03
CA ALA A 86 6.61 4.28 -12.10
C ALA A 86 7.83 5.22 -12.18
N PRO A 87 8.14 5.77 -13.34
CA PRO A 87 9.19 6.78 -13.45
C PRO A 87 8.66 8.11 -12.89
N ARG A 88 9.57 8.98 -12.45
CA ARG A 88 9.23 10.35 -12.09
C ARG A 88 8.49 11.11 -13.20
N THR A 89 9.02 11.00 -14.39
CA THR A 89 8.55 11.70 -15.58
C THR A 89 8.64 10.77 -16.77
N GLU A 90 7.59 10.76 -17.55
CA GLU A 90 7.55 10.12 -18.86
C GLU A 90 7.07 11.16 -19.89
N SER A 91 7.73 11.25 -21.03
CA SER A 91 7.44 12.25 -22.05
C SER A 91 7.57 11.67 -23.46
N ASP A 92 6.68 12.11 -24.33
CA ASP A 92 6.81 11.85 -25.76
C ASP A 92 7.69 12.95 -26.38
N LEU A 93 8.82 12.54 -26.95
CA LEU A 93 9.62 13.40 -27.81
C LEU A 93 8.93 13.53 -29.15
N ILE A 94 8.74 14.76 -29.60
CA ILE A 94 8.10 15.07 -30.88
C ILE A 94 9.06 15.84 -31.78
N ALA A 95 8.88 15.70 -33.09
CA ALA A 95 9.56 16.54 -34.05
C ALA A 95 8.95 17.95 -33.98
N GLU A 96 9.78 18.99 -33.78
CA GLU A 96 9.33 20.37 -33.71
C GLU A 96 9.34 21.07 -35.10
N VAL A 97 10.03 20.45 -36.04
CA VAL A 97 10.13 20.89 -37.45
C VAL A 97 9.92 19.69 -38.39
N SER A 98 9.57 19.96 -39.64
CA SER A 98 9.30 18.94 -40.64
C SER A 98 10.53 18.68 -41.51
N GLY A 99 10.77 17.42 -41.90
CA GLY A 99 11.85 17.07 -42.79
C GLY A 99 12.17 15.57 -42.77
N ARG A 100 13.17 15.17 -43.60
CA ARG A 100 13.65 13.80 -43.61
C ARG A 100 14.68 13.59 -42.50
N ILE A 101 14.58 12.48 -41.80
CA ILE A 101 15.59 12.08 -40.82
C ILE A 101 16.85 11.61 -41.55
N THR A 102 17.97 12.28 -41.28
CA THR A 102 19.26 11.99 -41.85
C THR A 102 20.15 11.12 -40.99
N TRP A 103 19.93 11.22 -39.65
CA TRP A 103 20.69 10.47 -38.65
C TRP A 103 19.82 10.13 -37.44
N VAL A 104 20.11 8.96 -36.85
CA VAL A 104 19.48 8.46 -35.61
C VAL A 104 20.60 7.94 -34.72
N SER A 105 20.59 8.34 -33.46
CA SER A 105 21.52 7.87 -32.44
C SER A 105 21.39 6.35 -32.22
N THR A 106 22.51 5.67 -32.02
CA THR A 106 22.53 4.26 -31.60
C THR A 106 21.85 4.05 -30.23
N SER A 107 21.88 5.07 -29.37
CA SER A 107 21.19 5.06 -28.07
C SER A 107 19.65 5.13 -28.21
N LEU A 108 19.14 5.57 -29.37
CA LEU A 108 17.70 5.64 -29.66
C LEU A 108 17.18 4.25 -30.05
N ALA A 109 17.26 3.33 -29.11
CA ALA A 109 16.69 1.98 -29.20
C ALA A 109 15.84 1.72 -27.97
N SER A 110 14.80 0.90 -28.07
CA SER A 110 13.97 0.53 -26.92
C SER A 110 14.85 -0.06 -25.82
N GLY A 111 14.75 0.49 -24.61
CA GLY A 111 15.60 0.13 -23.47
C GLY A 111 16.96 0.84 -23.40
N GLY A 112 17.35 1.61 -24.43
CA GLY A 112 18.62 2.35 -24.46
C GLY A 112 18.64 3.47 -23.41
N PHE A 113 19.82 3.71 -22.80
CA PHE A 113 20.07 4.85 -21.91
C PHE A 113 20.46 6.08 -22.73
N ILE A 114 19.98 7.22 -22.31
CA ILE A 114 20.27 8.53 -22.88
C ILE A 114 20.67 9.51 -21.81
N GLU A 115 21.62 10.38 -22.13
CA GLU A 115 22.02 11.48 -21.28
C GLU A 115 21.24 12.76 -21.64
N LYS A 116 21.14 13.66 -20.69
CA LYS A 116 20.54 14.98 -20.93
C LYS A 116 21.30 15.70 -22.06
N ASP A 117 20.55 16.41 -22.90
CA ASP A 117 21.05 17.18 -24.06
C ASP A 117 21.74 16.35 -25.17
N ALA A 118 21.79 15.01 -25.01
CA ALA A 118 22.33 14.15 -26.06
C ALA A 118 21.48 14.23 -27.33
N PRO A 119 22.07 14.36 -28.51
CA PRO A 119 21.33 14.33 -29.78
C PRO A 119 20.80 12.92 -30.06
N LEU A 120 19.52 12.83 -30.42
CA LEU A 120 18.84 11.57 -30.66
C LEU A 120 18.49 11.35 -32.12
N ILE A 121 18.08 12.40 -32.83
CA ILE A 121 17.88 12.40 -34.27
C ILE A 121 18.33 13.71 -34.88
N GLU A 122 18.70 13.66 -36.16
CA GLU A 122 18.89 14.84 -37.00
C GLU A 122 17.91 14.82 -38.18
N ILE A 123 17.22 15.92 -38.37
CA ILE A 123 16.36 16.21 -39.51
C ILE A 123 17.20 16.99 -40.53
N ASP A 124 16.97 16.79 -41.82
CA ASP A 124 17.68 17.49 -42.88
C ASP A 124 17.63 19.01 -42.66
N LYS A 125 18.81 19.61 -42.42
CA LYS A 125 18.96 21.00 -42.02
C LYS A 125 19.17 21.95 -43.20
N ARG A 126 19.39 21.44 -44.43
CA ARG A 126 19.79 22.25 -45.60
C ARG A 126 18.80 23.39 -45.88
N ASP A 127 17.50 23.12 -45.86
CA ASP A 127 16.48 24.16 -46.11
C ASP A 127 16.45 25.20 -45.01
N TYR A 128 16.66 24.80 -43.75
CA TYR A 128 16.72 25.67 -42.57
C TYR A 128 17.99 26.54 -42.58
N GLU A 129 19.12 26.03 -42.98
CA GLU A 129 20.38 26.77 -43.19
C GLU A 129 20.21 27.87 -44.25
N VAL A 130 19.53 27.55 -45.36
CA VAL A 130 19.20 28.51 -46.40
C VAL A 130 18.23 29.59 -45.88
N ALA A 131 17.21 29.20 -45.14
CA ALA A 131 16.25 30.14 -44.54
C ALA A 131 16.96 31.08 -43.56
N MET A 132 17.81 30.59 -42.68
CA MET A 132 18.62 31.40 -41.78
C MET A 132 19.52 32.37 -42.52
N THR A 133 20.20 31.91 -43.61
CA THR A 133 21.06 32.79 -44.42
C THR A 133 20.28 33.90 -45.09
N ARG A 134 19.07 33.60 -45.60
CA ARG A 134 18.17 34.62 -46.18
C ARG A 134 17.71 35.67 -45.14
N ALA A 135 17.31 35.19 -43.93
CA ALA A 135 16.92 36.10 -42.84
C ALA A 135 18.08 36.98 -42.41
N LYS A 136 19.29 36.43 -42.29
CA LYS A 136 20.50 37.20 -41.99
C LYS A 136 20.79 38.28 -43.00
N ALA A 137 20.65 37.99 -44.30
CA ALA A 137 20.81 38.98 -45.36
C ALA A 137 19.73 40.07 -45.33
N ALA A 138 18.48 39.74 -44.98
CA ALA A 138 17.39 40.68 -44.78
C ALA A 138 17.67 41.65 -43.62
N LEU A 139 18.17 41.14 -42.48
CA LEU A 139 18.57 41.94 -41.33
C LEU A 139 19.69 42.94 -41.74
N SER A 140 20.75 42.45 -42.40
CA SER A 140 21.86 43.32 -42.86
C SER A 140 21.38 44.44 -43.77
N ARG A 141 20.39 44.19 -44.66
CA ARG A 141 19.78 45.19 -45.51
C ARG A 141 19.00 46.21 -44.65
N ALA A 142 18.20 45.76 -43.71
CA ALA A 142 17.40 46.62 -42.86
C ALA A 142 18.30 47.51 -41.96
N GLU A 143 19.36 46.98 -41.41
CA GLU A 143 20.39 47.72 -40.66
C GLU A 143 21.03 48.81 -41.50
N SER A 144 21.36 48.54 -42.78
CA SER A 144 21.91 49.52 -43.71
C SER A 144 20.93 50.61 -44.02
N GLN A 145 19.63 50.31 -44.20
CA GLN A 145 18.54 51.30 -44.41
C GLN A 145 18.32 52.17 -43.18
N LEU A 146 18.32 51.59 -41.98
CA LEU A 146 18.24 52.31 -40.72
C LEU A 146 19.40 53.31 -40.56
N ALA A 147 20.65 52.83 -40.87
CA ALA A 147 21.82 53.71 -40.79
C ALA A 147 21.75 54.88 -41.78
N LEU A 148 21.17 54.69 -42.96
CA LEU A 148 20.94 55.80 -43.91
C LEU A 148 19.85 56.80 -43.35
N ALA A 149 18.73 56.25 -42.86
CA ALA A 149 17.63 57.07 -42.27
C ALA A 149 18.12 57.87 -41.08
N LYS A 150 18.92 57.23 -40.20
CA LYS A 150 19.49 57.89 -39.03
C LYS A 150 20.37 59.08 -39.42
N ARG A 151 21.27 58.90 -40.41
CA ARG A 151 22.11 60.02 -40.91
C ARG A 151 21.28 61.11 -41.58
N ALA A 152 20.15 60.78 -42.25
CA ALA A 152 19.26 61.72 -42.83
C ALA A 152 18.52 62.56 -41.78
N ALA A 153 17.96 61.94 -40.73
CA ALA A 153 17.32 62.58 -39.62
C ALA A 153 18.29 63.49 -38.84
N GLU A 154 19.50 63.05 -38.58
CA GLU A 154 20.57 63.83 -37.92
C GLU A 154 20.89 65.08 -38.74
N ARG A 155 21.03 64.95 -40.09
CA ARG A 155 21.29 66.11 -40.97
C ARG A 155 20.10 67.12 -40.94
N GLN A 156 18.85 66.65 -41.02
CA GLN A 156 17.64 67.50 -40.98
C GLN A 156 17.52 68.19 -39.60
N ARG A 157 17.84 67.53 -38.51
CA ARG A 157 17.86 68.12 -37.16
C ARG A 157 18.89 69.25 -37.05
N ALA A 158 20.09 69.04 -37.56
CA ALA A 158 21.15 70.06 -37.55
C ALA A 158 20.78 71.29 -38.50
N LEU A 159 20.06 71.10 -39.62
CA LEU A 159 19.59 72.14 -40.47
C LEU A 159 18.43 72.91 -39.82
N SER A 160 17.52 72.19 -39.10
CA SER A 160 16.40 72.81 -38.36
C SER A 160 16.90 73.72 -37.23
N GLU A 161 17.92 73.29 -36.49
CA GLU A 161 18.55 74.08 -35.44
C GLU A 161 19.15 75.40 -35.99
N ARG A 162 19.57 75.41 -37.26
CA ARG A 162 20.10 76.56 -37.94
C ARG A 162 19.02 77.42 -38.66
N GLY A 163 17.74 76.99 -38.57
CA GLY A 163 16.61 77.71 -39.23
C GLY A 163 16.56 77.53 -40.73
N VAL A 164 17.28 76.55 -41.33
CA VAL A 164 17.43 76.40 -42.81
C VAL A 164 16.49 75.35 -43.42
N THR A 165 15.74 74.60 -42.60
CA THR A 165 14.79 73.61 -43.09
C THR A 165 13.36 73.82 -42.55
N SER A 166 12.35 73.25 -43.20
CA SER A 166 10.95 73.31 -42.73
C SER A 166 10.73 72.29 -41.59
N PRO A 167 9.83 72.59 -40.63
CA PRO A 167 9.47 71.61 -39.59
C PRO A 167 8.96 70.26 -40.16
N VAL A 168 8.18 70.35 -41.29
CA VAL A 168 7.64 69.17 -41.96
C VAL A 168 8.78 68.21 -42.45
N ALA A 169 9.85 68.78 -43.03
CA ALA A 169 10.97 67.97 -43.52
C ALA A 169 11.76 67.24 -42.37
N LEU A 170 11.76 67.85 -41.19
CA LEU A 170 12.33 67.17 -40.01
C LEU A 170 11.42 66.03 -39.55
N ASP A 171 10.11 66.28 -39.41
CA ASP A 171 9.12 65.30 -39.01
C ASP A 171 9.10 64.11 -39.99
N ASP A 172 9.17 64.34 -41.31
CA ASP A 172 9.27 63.28 -42.33
C ASP A 172 10.53 62.43 -42.18
N ALA A 173 11.68 63.02 -41.87
CA ALA A 173 12.92 62.34 -41.67
C ALA A 173 12.91 61.50 -40.36
N GLU A 174 12.30 62.03 -39.28
CA GLU A 174 12.13 61.33 -38.00
C GLU A 174 11.12 60.16 -38.14
N ASN A 175 10.01 60.36 -38.81
CA ASN A 175 9.05 59.30 -39.11
C ASN A 175 9.71 58.21 -39.98
N THR A 176 10.52 58.56 -40.99
CA THR A 176 11.26 57.58 -41.78
C THR A 176 12.23 56.78 -40.94
N LEU A 177 12.93 57.45 -40.01
CA LEU A 177 13.84 56.75 -39.06
C LEU A 177 13.09 55.71 -38.21
N LEU A 178 11.90 56.06 -37.64
CA LEU A 178 11.07 55.18 -36.87
C LEU A 178 10.60 53.97 -37.69
N VAL A 179 10.17 54.17 -38.92
CA VAL A 179 9.77 53.10 -39.85
C VAL A 179 10.95 52.17 -40.16
N MET A 180 12.14 52.68 -40.41
CA MET A 180 13.32 51.86 -40.70
C MET A 180 13.79 51.11 -39.47
N ASP A 181 13.63 51.63 -38.24
CA ASP A 181 13.92 50.91 -37.01
C ASP A 181 12.91 49.76 -36.80
N ALA A 182 11.62 49.98 -37.05
CA ALA A 182 10.62 48.93 -37.03
C ALA A 182 10.94 47.80 -38.02
N ASN A 183 11.33 48.12 -39.25
CA ASN A 183 11.75 47.13 -40.28
C ASN A 183 12.98 46.32 -39.84
N ARG A 184 13.93 46.95 -39.15
CA ARG A 184 15.10 46.23 -38.59
C ARG A 184 14.67 45.24 -37.52
N LEU A 185 13.78 45.64 -36.58
CA LEU A 185 13.25 44.77 -35.55
C LEU A 185 12.51 43.56 -36.15
N GLU A 186 11.71 43.74 -37.18
CA GLU A 186 11.03 42.66 -37.91
C GLU A 186 12.03 41.69 -38.55
N ALA A 187 13.07 42.21 -39.20
CA ALA A 187 14.11 41.35 -39.80
C ALA A 187 14.92 40.61 -38.75
N GLU A 188 15.17 41.19 -37.60
CA GLU A 188 15.84 40.57 -36.47
C GLU A 188 14.99 39.41 -35.87
N ALA A 189 13.68 39.64 -35.69
CA ALA A 189 12.75 38.62 -35.27
C ALA A 189 12.68 37.44 -36.25
N SER A 190 12.69 37.72 -37.55
CA SER A 190 12.73 36.71 -38.64
C SER A 190 14.00 35.87 -38.57
N LEU A 191 15.17 36.49 -38.30
CA LEU A 191 16.42 35.80 -38.14
C LEU A 191 16.39 34.88 -36.90
N THR A 192 15.89 35.36 -35.79
CA THR A 192 15.74 34.61 -34.55
C THR A 192 14.86 33.37 -34.76
N GLN A 193 13.74 33.55 -35.47
CA GLN A 193 12.86 32.42 -35.83
C GLN A 193 13.58 31.37 -36.66
N ALA A 194 14.31 31.81 -37.72
CA ALA A 194 15.06 30.85 -38.57
C ALA A 194 16.17 30.14 -37.80
N GLN A 195 16.82 30.80 -36.84
CA GLN A 195 17.80 30.18 -35.96
C GLN A 195 17.18 29.09 -35.06
N HIS A 196 16.02 29.40 -34.44
CA HIS A 196 15.29 28.41 -33.63
C HIS A 196 14.88 27.21 -34.48
N ASP A 197 14.35 27.41 -35.68
CA ASP A 197 13.92 26.32 -36.54
C ASP A 197 15.12 25.45 -36.98
N LEU A 198 16.27 26.04 -37.21
CA LEU A 198 17.51 25.31 -37.48
C LEU A 198 17.97 24.50 -36.25
N GLN A 199 17.90 25.09 -35.03
CA GLN A 199 18.23 24.35 -33.81
C GLN A 199 17.31 23.15 -33.61
N ARG A 200 16.01 23.28 -33.91
CA ARG A 200 14.99 22.24 -33.77
C ARG A 200 15.17 21.09 -34.79
N THR A 201 16.02 21.22 -35.79
CA THR A 201 16.37 20.08 -36.66
C THR A 201 17.12 18.99 -35.92
N THR A 202 17.76 19.31 -34.80
CA THR A 202 18.41 18.33 -33.94
C THR A 202 17.52 18.13 -32.69
N VAL A 203 16.87 16.99 -32.62
CA VAL A 203 16.06 16.61 -31.43
C VAL A 203 16.99 16.03 -30.39
N LYS A 204 16.98 16.64 -29.19
CA LYS A 204 17.81 16.26 -28.05
C LYS A 204 16.98 15.69 -26.91
N ALA A 205 17.62 14.89 -26.05
CA ALA A 205 17.00 14.41 -24.82
C ALA A 205 16.84 15.57 -23.81
N PRO A 206 15.63 15.84 -23.27
CA PRO A 206 15.42 16.92 -22.31
C PRO A 206 15.94 16.58 -20.90
N PHE A 207 16.15 15.31 -20.60
CA PHE A 207 16.66 14.79 -19.33
C PHE A 207 17.39 13.45 -19.57
N ALA A 208 18.20 13.04 -18.60
CA ALA A 208 18.82 11.71 -18.60
C ALA A 208 17.75 10.64 -18.31
N GLY A 209 17.73 9.57 -19.10
CA GLY A 209 16.66 8.58 -18.99
C GLY A 209 16.86 7.36 -19.87
N ARG A 210 15.75 6.64 -20.10
CA ARG A 210 15.69 5.49 -20.99
C ARG A 210 14.61 5.66 -22.04
N ILE A 211 14.85 5.07 -23.19
CA ILE A 211 13.88 4.98 -24.28
C ILE A 211 12.90 3.85 -23.98
N ARG A 212 11.60 4.18 -23.90
CA ARG A 212 10.55 3.17 -23.83
C ARG A 212 10.27 2.59 -25.22
N ASN A 213 9.94 3.47 -26.16
CA ASN A 213 9.63 3.11 -27.53
C ASN A 213 10.26 4.10 -28.50
N LYS A 214 10.78 3.59 -29.60
CA LYS A 214 11.24 4.37 -30.77
C LYS A 214 10.15 4.33 -31.85
N HIS A 215 9.85 5.47 -32.49
CA HIS A 215 8.80 5.61 -33.50
C HIS A 215 9.31 5.96 -34.87
N VAL A 216 10.59 6.29 -35.03
CA VAL A 216 11.14 6.80 -36.27
C VAL A 216 12.45 6.11 -36.64
N ASP A 217 12.76 6.10 -37.95
CA ASP A 217 14.02 5.58 -38.50
C ASP A 217 14.66 6.52 -39.52
N VAL A 218 15.96 6.28 -39.84
CA VAL A 218 16.70 7.03 -40.84
C VAL A 218 16.00 6.94 -42.19
N GLY A 219 15.93 8.06 -42.90
CA GLY A 219 15.28 8.18 -44.19
C GLY A 219 13.78 8.43 -44.15
N GLN A 220 13.12 8.27 -42.97
CA GLN A 220 11.71 8.59 -42.79
C GLN A 220 11.48 10.11 -42.80
N PHE A 221 10.36 10.54 -43.36
CA PHE A 221 9.91 11.93 -43.29
C PHE A 221 9.02 12.11 -42.11
N VAL A 222 9.29 13.15 -41.29
CA VAL A 222 8.47 13.55 -40.12
C VAL A 222 7.89 14.93 -40.34
N ASN A 223 6.67 15.12 -39.81
CA ASN A 223 6.03 16.41 -39.72
C ASN A 223 6.15 16.98 -38.32
N ARG A 224 6.00 18.28 -38.17
CA ARG A 224 5.89 18.93 -36.87
C ARG A 224 4.79 18.27 -36.04
N GLY A 225 5.11 17.88 -34.81
CA GLY A 225 4.20 17.20 -33.88
C GLY A 225 4.23 15.67 -33.99
N ASN A 226 4.92 15.06 -34.98
CA ASN A 226 5.06 13.61 -35.03
C ASN A 226 5.88 13.08 -33.84
N PRO A 227 5.44 11.99 -33.16
CA PRO A 227 6.21 11.38 -32.10
C PRO A 227 7.49 10.73 -32.65
N VAL A 228 8.62 11.01 -32.01
CA VAL A 228 9.94 10.47 -32.31
C VAL A 228 10.24 9.26 -31.42
N ALA A 229 10.06 9.43 -30.13
CA ALA A 229 10.28 8.39 -29.13
C ALA A 229 9.50 8.73 -27.84
N ARG A 230 9.20 7.70 -27.06
CA ARG A 230 8.76 7.86 -25.69
C ARG A 230 9.92 7.58 -24.75
N ILE A 231 10.20 8.52 -23.87
CA ILE A 231 11.33 8.48 -22.93
C ILE A 231 10.85 8.61 -21.48
N TYR A 232 11.56 8.05 -20.53
CA TYR A 232 11.30 8.23 -19.10
C TYR A 232 12.59 8.46 -18.32
N ALA A 233 12.48 9.25 -17.24
CA ALA A 233 13.59 9.60 -16.35
C ALA A 233 14.03 8.39 -15.52
N VAL A 234 15.33 8.35 -15.15
CA VAL A 234 15.96 7.26 -14.37
C VAL A 234 16.68 7.76 -13.11
N ASP A 235 16.57 9.03 -12.80
CA ASP A 235 17.17 9.65 -11.60
C ASP A 235 16.59 9.09 -10.31
N TYR A 236 15.27 8.95 -10.24
CA TYR A 236 14.57 8.21 -9.20
C TYR A 236 13.28 7.59 -9.73
N ALA A 237 12.83 6.56 -9.05
CA ALA A 237 11.56 5.92 -9.31
C ALA A 237 10.57 6.20 -8.19
N GLU A 238 9.29 6.22 -8.52
CA GLU A 238 8.20 6.42 -7.59
C GLU A 238 7.28 5.20 -7.55
N VAL A 239 6.73 4.93 -6.37
CA VAL A 239 5.70 3.90 -6.20
C VAL A 239 4.50 4.54 -5.53
N ARG A 240 3.36 4.44 -6.20
CA ARG A 240 2.08 4.89 -5.65
C ARG A 240 1.51 3.81 -4.74
N LEU A 241 1.37 4.13 -3.46
CA LEU A 241 0.98 3.21 -2.40
C LEU A 241 -0.38 3.61 -1.83
N PRO A 242 -1.44 2.83 -2.07
CA PRO A 242 -2.74 3.08 -1.47
C PRO A 242 -2.73 2.70 0.01
N ILE A 243 -3.09 3.63 0.87
CA ILE A 243 -3.17 3.48 2.32
C ILE A 243 -4.61 3.74 2.76
N PRO A 244 -5.30 2.79 3.42
CA PRO A 244 -6.61 3.02 4.00
C PRO A 244 -6.57 4.18 5.02
N ASP A 245 -7.64 4.97 5.12
CA ASP A 245 -7.72 6.12 6.04
C ASP A 245 -7.50 5.71 7.49
N GLU A 246 -8.00 4.55 7.90
CA GLU A 246 -7.78 3.98 9.24
C GLU A 246 -6.29 3.73 9.53
N ALA A 247 -5.53 3.28 8.52
CA ALA A 247 -4.11 3.01 8.65
C ALA A 247 -3.27 4.29 8.59
N ALA A 248 -3.76 5.34 7.94
CA ALA A 248 -3.09 6.64 7.87
C ALA A 248 -2.87 7.30 9.24
N ALA A 249 -3.70 6.98 10.23
CA ALA A 249 -3.52 7.45 11.60
C ALA A 249 -2.22 6.94 12.26
N PHE A 250 -1.70 5.81 11.78
CA PHE A 250 -0.54 5.12 12.34
C PHE A 250 0.80 5.53 11.72
N VAL A 251 0.78 6.37 10.69
CA VAL A 251 1.99 6.89 10.04
C VAL A 251 1.98 8.41 10.08
N ASP A 252 3.15 9.02 10.16
CA ASP A 252 3.28 10.48 10.03
C ASP A 252 3.40 10.86 8.54
N LEU A 253 2.30 10.64 7.80
CA LEU A 253 2.25 10.96 6.38
C LEU A 253 2.42 12.47 6.16
N PRO A 254 3.14 12.89 5.11
CA PRO A 254 3.23 14.29 4.70
C PRO A 254 1.91 14.74 4.02
N ILE A 255 0.82 14.74 4.80
CA ILE A 255 -0.52 15.19 4.36
C ILE A 255 -0.59 16.71 4.35
N ASP A 256 0.39 17.36 4.99
CA ASP A 256 0.34 18.78 5.31
C ASP A 256 0.94 19.65 4.23
N TYR A 257 0.26 20.75 4.03
CA TYR A 257 0.68 22.11 3.80
C TYR A 257 1.89 22.38 2.90
N ARG A 258 1.81 23.52 2.24
CA ARG A 258 2.90 24.16 1.53
C ARG A 258 4.11 24.34 2.44
N GLY A 259 5.10 23.50 2.28
CA GLY A 259 6.37 23.54 3.01
C GLY A 259 7.15 22.26 2.81
N GLU A 260 8.45 22.36 2.58
CA GLU A 260 9.34 21.20 2.49
C GLU A 260 9.63 20.70 3.92
N ARG A 261 9.24 19.46 4.20
CA ARG A 261 9.74 18.74 5.37
C ARG A 261 11.16 18.28 5.06
N GLY A 262 12.07 18.39 6.03
CA GLY A 262 13.41 17.83 5.87
C GLY A 262 13.34 16.32 5.62
N GLU A 263 14.17 15.78 4.75
CA GLU A 263 14.21 14.37 4.36
C GLU A 263 14.29 13.40 5.56
N ALA A 264 14.95 13.80 6.64
CA ALA A 264 15.07 13.00 7.85
C ALA A 264 13.76 12.74 8.59
N SER A 265 12.71 13.54 8.34
CA SER A 265 11.38 13.39 8.97
C SER A 265 10.38 12.59 8.12
N LEU A 266 10.78 12.15 6.94
CA LEU A 266 9.94 11.40 6.02
C LEU A 266 9.89 9.90 6.42
N PRO A 267 8.70 9.26 6.43
CA PRO A 267 8.58 7.85 6.77
C PRO A 267 9.43 6.97 5.85
N ALA A 268 10.19 6.06 6.45
CA ALA A 268 10.92 5.05 5.70
C ALA A 268 9.97 4.00 5.14
N VAL A 269 10.31 3.47 3.99
CA VAL A 269 9.57 2.37 3.36
C VAL A 269 10.55 1.35 2.81
N VAL A 270 10.28 0.09 3.08
CA VAL A 270 10.99 -1.04 2.47
C VAL A 270 10.08 -1.60 1.38
N LEU A 271 10.59 -1.59 0.16
CA LEU A 271 9.91 -2.10 -1.02
C LEU A 271 10.50 -3.45 -1.37
N THR A 272 9.67 -4.46 -1.52
CA THR A 272 10.11 -5.84 -1.76
C THR A 272 9.43 -6.38 -3.01
N ALA A 273 10.19 -7.05 -3.87
CA ALA A 273 9.66 -7.75 -5.02
C ALA A 273 10.35 -9.09 -5.23
N GLU A 274 9.66 -9.99 -5.87
CA GLU A 274 10.22 -11.24 -6.36
C GLU A 274 10.68 -11.07 -7.81
N PHE A 275 11.91 -11.39 -8.09
CA PHE A 275 12.49 -11.34 -9.42
C PHE A 275 13.35 -12.60 -9.66
N GLY A 276 13.04 -13.36 -10.72
CA GLY A 276 13.76 -14.60 -11.02
C GLY A 276 13.60 -15.73 -9.99
N GLY A 277 12.59 -15.65 -9.10
CA GLY A 277 12.35 -16.60 -8.01
C GLY A 277 13.07 -16.25 -6.70
N GLU A 278 13.79 -15.13 -6.67
CA GLU A 278 14.43 -14.58 -5.48
C GLU A 278 13.75 -13.29 -5.03
N ARG A 279 13.79 -13.04 -3.72
CA ARG A 279 13.19 -11.86 -3.12
C ARG A 279 14.26 -10.80 -2.86
N PHE A 280 14.05 -9.61 -3.43
CA PHE A 280 14.92 -8.45 -3.28
C PHE A 280 14.20 -7.31 -2.59
N SER A 281 14.97 -6.43 -1.94
CA SER A 281 14.43 -5.27 -1.24
C SER A 281 15.16 -3.98 -1.64
N TRP A 282 14.41 -2.88 -1.64
CA TRP A 282 14.91 -1.53 -1.89
C TRP A 282 14.38 -0.61 -0.81
N ASN A 283 15.26 0.24 -0.30
CA ASN A 283 14.88 1.25 0.68
C ASN A 283 14.41 2.51 -0.04
N GLY A 284 13.33 3.08 0.44
CA GLY A 284 12.77 4.33 -0.05
C GLY A 284 12.20 5.18 1.07
N ARG A 285 11.62 6.33 0.71
CA ARG A 285 10.94 7.24 1.65
C ARG A 285 9.62 7.69 1.07
N ILE A 286 8.64 7.91 1.93
CA ILE A 286 7.38 8.53 1.53
C ILE A 286 7.60 10.02 1.39
N VAL A 287 7.64 10.54 0.16
CA VAL A 287 7.98 11.94 -0.12
C VAL A 287 6.78 12.87 -0.16
N ARG A 288 5.61 12.35 -0.51
CA ARG A 288 4.37 13.13 -0.57
C ARG A 288 3.14 12.22 -0.51
N THR A 289 2.00 12.83 -0.30
CA THR A 289 0.69 12.24 -0.58
C THR A 289 0.05 12.97 -1.78
N GLU A 290 -0.86 12.33 -2.48
CA GLU A 290 -1.56 12.97 -3.62
C GLU A 290 -2.63 13.97 -3.17
N GLY A 291 -2.82 14.16 -1.85
CA GLY A 291 -3.71 15.18 -1.29
C GLY A 291 -5.20 14.96 -1.53
N GLU A 292 -5.56 13.91 -2.25
CA GLU A 292 -6.94 13.52 -2.53
C GLU A 292 -7.25 12.17 -1.90
N LEU A 293 -8.37 12.10 -1.18
CA LEU A 293 -8.93 10.84 -0.68
C LEU A 293 -9.86 10.29 -1.78
N ASP A 294 -9.58 9.10 -2.30
CA ASP A 294 -10.48 8.44 -3.25
C ASP A 294 -11.84 8.17 -2.55
N PRO A 295 -12.94 8.81 -3.01
CA PRO A 295 -14.23 8.71 -2.33
C PRO A 295 -14.86 7.33 -2.41
N ARG A 296 -14.43 6.48 -3.33
CA ARG A 296 -14.95 5.12 -3.49
C ARG A 296 -14.24 4.12 -2.60
N THR A 297 -12.92 4.24 -2.51
CA THR A 297 -12.07 3.28 -1.78
C THR A 297 -11.69 3.78 -0.39
N ARG A 298 -11.82 5.08 -0.11
CA ARG A 298 -11.35 5.77 1.09
C ARG A 298 -9.85 5.54 1.35
N MET A 299 -9.08 5.51 0.26
CA MET A 299 -7.63 5.36 0.33
C MET A 299 -6.93 6.68 0.08
N ILE A 300 -5.89 6.94 0.84
CA ILE A 300 -4.91 8.00 0.62
C ILE A 300 -3.77 7.40 -0.19
N HIS A 301 -3.37 8.05 -1.27
CA HIS A 301 -2.23 7.60 -2.04
C HIS A 301 -0.96 8.30 -1.56
N ALA A 302 -0.09 7.53 -0.91
CA ALA A 302 1.26 7.95 -0.58
C ALA A 302 2.21 7.60 -1.73
N VAL A 303 3.20 8.46 -1.98
CA VAL A 303 4.20 8.24 -3.01
C VAL A 303 5.54 7.99 -2.35
N ALA A 304 6.03 6.76 -2.52
CA ALA A 304 7.36 6.35 -2.14
C ALA A 304 8.35 6.68 -3.25
N ARG A 305 9.54 7.16 -2.90
CA ARG A 305 10.65 7.43 -3.81
C ARG A 305 11.82 6.51 -3.48
N VAL A 306 12.43 5.96 -4.53
CA VAL A 306 13.68 5.22 -4.49
C VAL A 306 14.69 5.96 -5.38
N GLU A 307 15.78 6.42 -4.78
CA GLU A 307 16.86 7.09 -5.50
C GLU A 307 17.70 6.06 -6.26
N ASP A 308 18.26 6.47 -7.38
CA ASP A 308 19.12 5.65 -8.24
C ASP A 308 18.57 4.22 -8.50
N PRO A 309 17.38 4.10 -9.11
CA PRO A 309 16.69 2.81 -9.25
C PRO A 309 17.44 1.81 -10.16
N TYR A 310 18.39 2.30 -10.96
CA TYR A 310 19.21 1.49 -11.87
C TYR A 310 20.66 1.31 -11.39
N GLY A 311 21.03 1.91 -10.26
CA GLY A 311 22.30 1.68 -9.62
C GLY A 311 22.40 0.29 -9.01
N ARG A 312 23.61 -0.28 -8.99
CA ARG A 312 23.86 -1.62 -8.44
C ARG A 312 23.76 -1.68 -6.94
N GLY A 313 23.86 -0.50 -6.26
CA GLY A 313 23.87 -0.43 -4.78
C GLY A 313 25.06 -1.20 -4.18
N GLU A 314 24.87 -1.69 -2.94
CA GLU A 314 25.87 -2.50 -2.22
C GLU A 314 25.85 -3.98 -2.66
N ASP A 315 24.75 -4.45 -3.24
CA ASP A 315 24.58 -5.82 -3.71
C ASP A 315 24.68 -5.86 -5.26
N PRO A 316 25.79 -6.43 -5.82
CA PRO A 316 25.99 -6.51 -7.26
C PRO A 316 24.99 -7.44 -7.98
N ASP A 317 24.37 -8.37 -7.26
CA ASP A 317 23.42 -9.33 -7.83
C ASP A 317 21.97 -8.80 -7.76
N ARG A 318 21.74 -7.69 -7.07
CA ARG A 318 20.42 -7.06 -6.98
C ARG A 318 19.98 -6.54 -8.35
N PRO A 319 18.78 -6.96 -8.84
CA PRO A 319 18.25 -6.43 -10.08
C PRO A 319 17.90 -4.94 -9.93
N PRO A 320 17.88 -4.17 -11.05
CA PRO A 320 17.45 -2.79 -11.02
C PRO A 320 15.97 -2.68 -10.57
N PHE A 321 15.65 -1.61 -9.88
CA PHE A 321 14.29 -1.25 -9.50
C PHE A 321 13.52 -0.75 -10.73
N ALA A 322 13.21 -1.68 -11.63
CA ALA A 322 12.73 -1.37 -12.97
C ALA A 322 11.30 -0.84 -12.96
N VAL A 323 11.03 0.15 -13.81
CA VAL A 323 9.67 0.65 -14.07
C VAL A 323 8.76 -0.48 -14.56
N GLY A 324 7.59 -0.58 -13.93
CA GLY A 324 6.61 -1.65 -14.17
C GLY A 324 6.72 -2.83 -13.20
N LEU A 325 7.74 -2.88 -12.34
CA LEU A 325 7.85 -3.90 -11.30
C LEU A 325 6.72 -3.73 -10.28
N PHE A 326 6.05 -4.81 -9.93
CA PHE A 326 5.08 -4.83 -8.84
C PHE A 326 5.82 -5.09 -7.52
N VAL A 327 5.53 -4.30 -6.50
CA VAL A 327 6.24 -4.34 -5.22
C VAL A 327 5.28 -4.37 -4.03
N GLU A 328 5.65 -5.14 -3.02
CA GLU A 328 5.10 -5.05 -1.67
C GLU A 328 5.85 -3.96 -0.91
N ALA A 329 5.15 -3.14 -0.17
CA ALA A 329 5.70 -2.02 0.58
C ALA A 329 5.38 -2.17 2.07
N GLU A 330 6.40 -2.11 2.90
CA GLU A 330 6.28 -2.00 4.35
C GLU A 330 6.70 -0.59 4.77
N ILE A 331 5.72 0.23 5.19
CA ILE A 331 5.95 1.62 5.62
C ILE A 331 6.14 1.61 7.13
N GLU A 332 7.21 2.24 7.62
CA GLU A 332 7.46 2.44 9.02
C GLU A 332 6.50 3.50 9.59
N GLY A 333 5.73 3.08 10.59
CA GLY A 333 4.76 3.91 11.26
C GLY A 333 5.27 4.53 12.56
N LYS A 334 4.35 5.16 13.28
CA LYS A 334 4.63 5.81 14.57
C LYS A 334 5.06 4.79 15.62
N LEU A 335 5.95 5.22 16.50
CA LEU A 335 6.24 4.51 17.74
C LEU A 335 5.05 4.70 18.70
N VAL A 336 4.48 3.62 19.17
CA VAL A 336 3.37 3.64 20.15
C VAL A 336 3.81 2.87 21.38
N ASP A 337 3.67 3.51 22.54
CA ASP A 337 4.05 2.95 23.83
C ASP A 337 2.89 2.23 24.50
N GLY A 338 3.21 1.29 25.39
CA GLY A 338 2.22 0.59 26.22
C GLY A 338 1.40 -0.45 25.46
N ILE A 339 1.89 -0.95 24.34
CA ILE A 339 1.24 -1.93 23.49
C ILE A 339 1.61 -3.34 23.93
N TYR A 340 0.63 -4.24 23.95
CA TYR A 340 0.86 -5.66 24.21
C TYR A 340 0.93 -6.42 22.88
N SER A 341 2.10 -6.98 22.58
CA SER A 341 2.32 -7.81 21.40
C SER A 341 2.12 -9.27 21.79
N LEU A 342 1.11 -9.90 21.23
CA LEU A 342 0.77 -11.30 21.51
C LEU A 342 0.72 -12.12 20.23
N PRO A 343 1.06 -13.41 20.27
CA PRO A 343 0.85 -14.30 19.13
C PRO A 343 -0.62 -14.31 18.71
N ARG A 344 -0.90 -14.43 17.43
CA ARG A 344 -2.27 -14.46 16.89
C ARG A 344 -3.12 -15.56 17.54
N SER A 345 -2.50 -16.66 17.98
CA SER A 345 -3.14 -17.77 18.71
C SER A 345 -3.72 -17.37 20.09
N ALA A 346 -3.32 -16.23 20.64
CA ALA A 346 -3.91 -15.71 21.89
C ALA A 346 -5.31 -15.10 21.70
N LEU A 347 -5.63 -14.66 20.48
CA LEU A 347 -6.90 -14.03 20.16
C LEU A 347 -8.03 -15.07 20.08
N ARG A 348 -9.17 -14.76 20.68
CA ARG A 348 -10.41 -15.55 20.64
C ARG A 348 -11.51 -14.73 20.00
N GLY A 349 -12.00 -15.20 18.83
CA GLY A 349 -12.94 -14.42 18.04
C GLY A 349 -12.32 -13.17 17.44
N SER A 350 -13.05 -12.04 17.49
CA SER A 350 -12.61 -10.79 16.88
C SER A 350 -11.83 -9.88 17.82
N ASP A 351 -12.14 -9.89 19.13
CA ASP A 351 -11.75 -8.83 20.07
C ASP A 351 -11.57 -9.31 21.52
N ARG A 352 -11.32 -10.63 21.74
CA ARG A 352 -11.20 -11.17 23.10
C ARG A 352 -9.93 -11.99 23.25
N VAL A 353 -9.41 -12.00 24.46
CA VAL A 353 -8.32 -12.88 24.88
C VAL A 353 -8.75 -13.68 26.11
N LEU A 354 -8.07 -14.79 26.37
CA LEU A 354 -8.32 -15.61 27.54
C LEU A 354 -7.20 -15.37 28.55
N VAL A 355 -7.54 -14.79 29.70
CA VAL A 355 -6.60 -14.48 30.78
C VAL A 355 -6.82 -15.46 31.93
N VAL A 356 -5.75 -16.01 32.50
CA VAL A 356 -5.80 -16.92 33.65
C VAL A 356 -5.68 -16.12 34.94
N ASP A 357 -6.72 -16.19 35.79
CA ASP A 357 -6.77 -15.52 37.08
C ASP A 357 -5.85 -16.25 38.13
N PRO A 358 -5.64 -15.67 39.33
CA PRO A 358 -4.81 -16.29 40.36
C PRO A 358 -5.34 -17.65 40.83
N GLU A 359 -6.63 -17.92 40.68
CA GLU A 359 -7.31 -19.17 41.02
C GLU A 359 -7.20 -20.23 39.90
N ASN A 360 -6.38 -19.99 38.87
CA ASN A 360 -6.21 -20.82 37.67
C ASN A 360 -7.52 -21.06 36.91
N ARG A 361 -8.36 -20.04 36.81
CA ARG A 361 -9.56 -20.02 35.97
C ARG A 361 -9.32 -19.13 34.74
N ALA A 362 -9.73 -19.61 33.59
CA ALA A 362 -9.61 -18.86 32.35
C ALA A 362 -10.81 -17.93 32.16
N ARG A 363 -10.54 -16.63 32.08
CA ARG A 363 -11.53 -15.55 31.91
C ARG A 363 -11.44 -14.93 30.53
N LEU A 364 -12.57 -14.84 29.84
CA LEU A 364 -12.67 -14.12 28.60
C LEU A 364 -12.68 -12.61 28.89
N ARG A 365 -11.67 -11.91 28.37
CA ARG A 365 -11.53 -10.46 28.56
C ARG A 365 -11.59 -9.77 27.19
N PRO A 366 -12.47 -8.77 27.00
CA PRO A 366 -12.49 -7.95 25.80
C PRO A 366 -11.22 -7.09 25.74
N VAL A 367 -10.67 -6.93 24.55
CA VAL A 367 -9.47 -6.12 24.30
C VAL A 367 -9.68 -5.23 23.10
N THR A 368 -9.02 -4.07 23.09
CA THR A 368 -8.99 -3.18 21.93
C THR A 368 -7.77 -3.52 21.10
N LEU A 369 -8.01 -4.03 19.90
CA LEU A 369 -6.94 -4.32 18.95
C LEU A 369 -6.50 -3.01 18.30
N LEU A 370 -5.18 -2.79 18.24
CA LEU A 370 -4.57 -1.70 17.50
C LEU A 370 -4.29 -2.14 16.05
N GLN A 371 -3.65 -3.31 15.89
CA GLN A 371 -3.29 -3.86 14.59
C GLN A 371 -3.25 -5.39 14.61
N ARG A 372 -3.60 -6.00 13.47
CA ARG A 372 -3.43 -7.44 13.23
C ARG A 372 -2.33 -7.67 12.23
N LEU A 373 -1.27 -8.33 12.64
CA LEU A 373 -0.15 -8.74 11.78
C LEU A 373 -0.31 -10.23 11.42
N PRO A 374 0.42 -10.75 10.44
CA PRO A 374 0.33 -12.15 10.03
C PRO A 374 0.62 -13.15 11.16
N ASP A 375 1.59 -12.85 12.02
CA ASP A 375 2.10 -13.71 13.10
C ASP A 375 1.61 -13.31 14.50
N ARG A 376 1.25 -12.03 14.72
CA ARG A 376 0.91 -11.45 16.01
C ARG A 376 -0.25 -10.46 15.96
N VAL A 377 -0.75 -10.08 17.12
CA VAL A 377 -1.75 -9.02 17.31
C VAL A 377 -1.21 -7.98 18.28
N LEU A 378 -1.42 -6.72 17.95
CA LEU A 378 -1.08 -5.58 18.80
C LEU A 378 -2.34 -5.10 19.53
N ILE A 379 -2.29 -5.07 20.85
CA ILE A 379 -3.42 -4.73 21.72
C ILE A 379 -3.11 -3.41 22.42
N ALA A 380 -3.99 -2.44 22.26
CA ALA A 380 -3.87 -1.12 22.85
C ALA A 380 -4.38 -1.04 24.29
N SER A 381 -5.43 -1.82 24.64
CA SER A 381 -6.03 -1.78 25.96
C SER A 381 -6.81 -3.06 26.26
N GLY A 382 -7.14 -3.27 27.54
CA GLY A 382 -7.88 -4.45 28.02
C GLY A 382 -6.99 -5.48 28.71
N LEU A 383 -5.67 -5.27 28.75
CA LEU A 383 -4.72 -6.08 29.52
C LEU A 383 -3.99 -5.24 30.56
N GLU A 384 -3.56 -5.90 31.61
CA GLU A 384 -2.71 -5.33 32.66
C GLU A 384 -1.30 -5.93 32.59
N PRO A 385 -0.26 -5.19 33.02
CA PRO A 385 1.08 -5.71 33.08
C PRO A 385 1.17 -6.97 33.95
N GLY A 386 1.66 -8.08 33.39
CA GLY A 386 1.77 -9.36 34.09
C GLY A 386 0.58 -10.32 33.90
N ASP A 387 -0.50 -9.91 33.22
CA ASP A 387 -1.60 -10.81 32.87
C ASP A 387 -1.11 -12.09 32.18
N ARG A 388 -1.63 -13.26 32.62
CA ARG A 388 -1.30 -14.56 32.05
C ARG A 388 -2.25 -14.88 30.90
N VAL A 389 -1.85 -14.57 29.67
CA VAL A 389 -2.68 -14.76 28.48
C VAL A 389 -2.45 -16.14 27.87
N VAL A 390 -3.54 -16.89 27.63
CA VAL A 390 -3.50 -18.22 27.03
C VAL A 390 -3.19 -18.14 25.54
N THR A 391 -2.13 -18.83 25.12
CA THR A 391 -1.67 -18.90 23.72
C THR A 391 -1.97 -20.23 23.03
N SER A 392 -2.24 -21.30 23.79
CA SER A 392 -2.56 -22.61 23.22
C SER A 392 -3.99 -22.67 22.69
N PRO A 393 -4.25 -23.41 21.58
CA PRO A 393 -5.60 -23.64 21.10
C PRO A 393 -6.40 -24.47 22.14
N LEU A 394 -7.66 -24.09 22.37
CA LEU A 394 -8.61 -24.82 23.20
C LEU A 394 -9.80 -25.23 22.34
N ALA A 395 -10.19 -26.49 22.46
CA ALA A 395 -11.33 -27.03 21.72
C ALA A 395 -12.67 -26.38 22.15
N LEU A 396 -12.79 -26.01 23.42
CA LEU A 396 -13.94 -25.31 23.97
C LEU A 396 -13.45 -24.21 24.90
N THR A 397 -13.99 -23.01 24.73
CA THR A 397 -13.66 -21.86 25.57
C THR A 397 -14.91 -21.44 26.34
N VAL A 398 -14.94 -21.71 27.65
CA VAL A 398 -16.02 -21.32 28.56
C VAL A 398 -15.43 -20.36 29.58
N ASP A 399 -16.12 -19.25 29.82
CA ASP A 399 -15.69 -18.27 30.81
C ASP A 399 -15.68 -18.87 32.21
N GLY A 400 -14.59 -18.66 32.95
CA GLY A 400 -14.40 -19.18 34.32
C GLY A 400 -14.02 -20.67 34.40
N MET A 401 -13.71 -21.33 33.27
CA MET A 401 -13.30 -22.76 33.31
C MET A 401 -11.96 -22.94 34.01
N PRO A 402 -11.80 -24.01 34.84
CA PRO A 402 -10.51 -24.32 35.44
C PRO A 402 -9.51 -24.77 34.38
N VAL A 403 -8.27 -24.29 34.48
CA VAL A 403 -7.16 -24.62 33.56
C VAL A 403 -5.91 -24.98 34.35
N GLN A 404 -5.06 -25.83 33.80
CA GLN A 404 -3.74 -26.14 34.35
C GLN A 404 -2.70 -25.40 33.50
N VAL A 405 -1.96 -24.49 34.12
CA VAL A 405 -0.92 -23.73 33.42
C VAL A 405 0.30 -24.61 33.25
N SER A 406 0.74 -24.82 32.00
CA SER A 406 1.99 -25.44 31.67
C SER A 406 3.12 -24.41 31.87
N SER A 407 4.11 -24.75 32.69
CA SER A 407 5.33 -23.94 32.91
C SER A 407 6.32 -24.06 31.74
N THR A 408 5.88 -23.85 30.53
CA THR A 408 6.82 -23.83 29.40
C THR A 408 7.57 -22.52 29.40
N ARG A 409 8.85 -22.53 29.81
CA ARG A 409 9.80 -21.44 29.61
C ARG A 409 9.77 -21.05 28.11
N ALA A 410 9.51 -19.80 27.84
CA ALA A 410 9.71 -19.23 26.51
C ALA A 410 11.10 -19.61 25.99
N ARG A 411 11.15 -20.41 24.96
CA ARG A 411 12.38 -20.62 24.18
C ARG A 411 12.61 -19.30 23.45
N ALA A 412 13.58 -18.54 23.93
CA ALA A 412 14.10 -17.38 23.23
C ALA A 412 14.62 -17.90 21.88
N GLU A 413 13.89 -17.63 20.82
CA GLU A 413 14.46 -17.71 19.47
C GLU A 413 15.41 -16.53 19.35
N THR A 414 16.69 -16.85 19.33
CA THR A 414 17.80 -15.97 18.99
C THR A 414 17.72 -15.64 17.50
N PRO A 415 18.09 -14.41 17.07
CA PRO A 415 17.90 -13.83 15.74
C PRO A 415 18.59 -14.59 14.62
#